data_548c91a98332e32f85645c778e285398
#
_entry.id   548c91a98332e32f85645c778e285398
#
_cell.length_a   1.000
_cell.length_b   1.000
_cell.length_c   1.000
_cell.angle_alpha   90.00
_cell.angle_beta   90.00
_cell.angle_gamma   90.00
#
_symmetry.space_group_name_H-M   'P 1'
#
loop_
_entity.id
_entity.type
_entity.pdbx_description
1 polymer ?
#
loop_
_entity_poly.entity_id
_entity_poly.type
_entity_poly.pdbx_seq_one_letter_code
_entity_poly.pdbx_strand_id
1 'polypeptide(L)'
;MEAGTLTALRSSRALAFGTGVRIVVSPAIMALLLDRSYTPAAILFVAAAATDWFDGRLARRWGVTTKLGSFLDTTADKLLVTTALMGLVAIHRASPWVALVIISREFAILGLRAAVAAGGVTFETSMLGKWKATVQFAAVTLAILRPDVTIANAYLDEWAMVATAIVTAWSGADYLVRSAAALKS
;
A
#
# COMPACT_ATOMS: atom_id res chain seq x y z
N MET A 1 -2.77 -9.92 -36.04
CA MET A 1 -1.74 -10.32 -35.03
C MET A 1 -0.99 -9.12 -34.44
N GLU A 2 -0.79 -8.02 -35.15
CA GLU A 2 -0.05 -6.83 -34.68
C GLU A 2 -0.77 -5.96 -33.63
N ALA A 3 -2.09 -5.81 -33.69
CA ALA A 3 -2.83 -4.96 -32.75
C ALA A 3 -2.75 -5.48 -31.30
N GLY A 4 -2.74 -6.80 -31.07
CA GLY A 4 -2.60 -7.39 -29.74
C GLY A 4 -1.21 -7.17 -29.13
N THR A 5 -0.17 -7.21 -29.95
CA THR A 5 1.23 -7.02 -29.53
C THR A 5 1.49 -5.55 -29.13
N LEU A 6 0.94 -4.59 -29.87
CA LEU A 6 1.05 -3.17 -29.56
C LEU A 6 0.29 -2.80 -28.30
N THR A 7 -0.87 -3.40 -28.05
CA THR A 7 -1.64 -3.18 -26.81
C THR A 7 -0.90 -3.77 -25.60
N ALA A 8 -0.28 -4.94 -25.74
CA ALA A 8 0.53 -5.58 -24.73
C ALA A 8 1.76 -4.75 -24.34
N LEU A 9 2.47 -4.18 -25.30
CA LEU A 9 3.63 -3.31 -25.09
C LEU A 9 3.24 -1.97 -24.44
N ARG A 10 2.09 -1.40 -24.78
CA ARG A 10 1.59 -0.15 -24.18
C ARG A 10 1.21 -0.35 -22.72
N SER A 11 0.55 -1.46 -22.38
CA SER A 11 0.12 -1.74 -20.99
C SER A 11 1.28 -2.14 -20.09
N SER A 12 2.29 -2.87 -20.59
CA SER A 12 3.51 -3.16 -19.81
C SER A 12 4.32 -1.89 -19.51
N ARG A 13 4.35 -0.93 -20.45
CA ARG A 13 4.96 0.39 -20.23
C ARG A 13 4.20 1.24 -19.23
N ALA A 14 2.86 1.23 -19.25
CA ALA A 14 2.04 1.96 -18.28
C ALA A 14 2.24 1.44 -16.85
N LEU A 15 2.25 0.11 -16.65
CA LEU A 15 2.55 -0.50 -15.36
C LEU A 15 3.96 -0.15 -14.87
N ALA A 16 4.97 -0.24 -15.73
CA ALA A 16 6.34 0.12 -15.38
C ALA A 16 6.46 1.63 -15.03
N PHE A 17 5.71 2.47 -15.71
CA PHE A 17 5.67 3.91 -15.44
C PHE A 17 5.04 4.20 -14.07
N GLY A 18 3.87 3.65 -13.75
CA GLY A 18 3.20 3.82 -12.46
C GLY A 18 4.06 3.34 -11.29
N THR A 19 4.72 2.18 -11.43
CA THR A 19 5.67 1.65 -10.45
C THR A 19 6.86 2.60 -10.27
N GLY A 20 7.46 3.07 -11.38
CA GLY A 20 8.60 4.01 -11.35
C GLY A 20 8.25 5.35 -10.70
N VAL A 21 7.09 5.90 -11.01
CA VAL A 21 6.57 7.13 -10.40
C VAL A 21 6.47 6.98 -8.88
N ARG A 22 5.89 5.88 -8.37
CA ARG A 22 5.77 5.67 -6.92
C ARG A 22 7.13 5.54 -6.23
N ILE A 23 8.11 4.89 -6.84
CA ILE A 23 9.46 4.79 -6.29
C ILE A 23 10.11 6.17 -6.16
N VAL A 24 9.94 7.04 -7.16
CA VAL A 24 10.51 8.41 -7.16
C VAL A 24 9.73 9.34 -6.23
N VAL A 25 8.39 9.20 -6.20
CA VAL A 25 7.49 10.03 -5.38
C VAL A 25 7.63 9.72 -3.89
N SER A 26 7.93 8.47 -3.51
CA SER A 26 8.08 8.08 -2.12
C SER A 26 9.10 8.94 -1.34
N PRO A 27 10.35 9.10 -1.77
CA PRO A 27 11.30 9.97 -1.09
C PRO A 27 10.90 11.45 -1.14
N ALA A 28 10.20 11.90 -2.19
CA ALA A 28 9.69 13.26 -2.26
C ALA A 28 8.62 13.54 -1.19
N ILE A 29 7.72 12.58 -0.93
CA ILE A 29 6.75 12.68 0.17
C ILE A 29 7.47 12.77 1.51
N MET A 30 8.50 11.95 1.74
CA MET A 30 9.31 12.01 2.95
C MET A 30 9.92 13.40 3.14
N ALA A 31 10.55 13.94 2.09
CA ALA A 31 11.17 15.27 2.14
C ALA A 31 10.14 16.36 2.46
N LEU A 32 8.96 16.33 1.82
CA LEU A 32 7.88 17.28 2.09
C LEU A 32 7.34 17.17 3.54
N LEU A 33 7.25 15.95 4.10
CA LEU A 33 6.85 15.76 5.49
C LEU A 33 7.88 16.34 6.45
N LEU A 34 9.16 16.09 6.22
CA LEU A 34 10.25 16.63 7.05
C LEU A 34 10.33 18.16 6.96
N ASP A 35 10.03 18.74 5.80
CA ASP A 35 9.91 20.19 5.58
C ASP A 35 8.59 20.77 6.13
N ARG A 36 7.71 19.95 6.73
CA ARG A 36 6.38 20.34 7.23
C ARG A 36 5.42 20.88 6.16
N SER A 37 5.66 20.57 4.91
CA SER A 37 4.83 20.91 3.75
C SER A 37 3.71 19.86 3.58
N TYR A 38 2.75 19.84 4.52
CA TYR A 38 1.76 18.75 4.66
C TYR A 38 0.77 18.66 3.51
N THR A 39 0.26 19.79 3.03
CA THR A 39 -0.72 19.81 1.92
C THR A 39 -0.12 19.28 0.62
N PRO A 40 1.06 19.71 0.16
CA PRO A 40 1.73 19.10 -0.99
C PRO A 40 2.04 17.61 -0.78
N ALA A 41 2.47 17.21 0.43
CA ALA A 41 2.72 15.80 0.75
C ALA A 41 1.46 14.95 0.64
N ALA A 42 0.31 15.42 1.16
CA ALA A 42 -0.97 14.74 1.06
C ALA A 42 -1.45 14.62 -0.39
N ILE A 43 -1.37 15.71 -1.17
CA ILE A 43 -1.74 15.71 -2.59
C ILE A 43 -0.90 14.67 -3.36
N LEU A 44 0.41 14.68 -3.15
CA LEU A 44 1.33 13.77 -3.83
C LEU A 44 1.07 12.30 -3.42
N PHE A 45 0.81 12.04 -2.14
CA PHE A 45 0.48 10.71 -1.62
C PHE A 45 -0.84 10.19 -2.21
N VAL A 46 -1.90 11.01 -2.20
CA VAL A 46 -3.21 10.63 -2.76
C VAL A 46 -3.13 10.46 -4.27
N ALA A 47 -2.42 11.32 -4.99
CA ALA A 47 -2.24 11.20 -6.43
C ALA A 47 -1.49 9.91 -6.79
N ALA A 48 -0.41 9.57 -6.08
CA ALA A 48 0.32 8.32 -6.29
C ALA A 48 -0.55 7.09 -6.02
N ALA A 49 -1.36 7.10 -4.96
CA ALA A 49 -2.29 6.03 -4.64
C ALA A 49 -3.42 5.89 -5.67
N ALA A 50 -3.96 7.02 -6.16
CA ALA A 50 -4.99 7.03 -7.18
C ALA A 50 -4.49 6.50 -8.52
N THR A 51 -3.27 6.87 -8.92
CA THR A 51 -2.63 6.36 -10.14
C THR A 51 -2.55 4.83 -10.12
N ASP A 52 -2.16 4.24 -9.01
CA ASP A 52 -2.12 2.79 -8.83
C ASP A 52 -3.49 2.13 -9.04
N TRP A 53 -4.53 2.70 -8.45
CA TRP A 53 -5.87 2.15 -8.57
C TRP A 53 -6.37 2.16 -10.03
N PHE A 54 -6.06 3.23 -10.79
CA PHE A 54 -6.41 3.34 -12.21
C PHE A 54 -5.58 2.39 -13.07
N ASP A 55 -4.26 2.36 -12.91
CA ASP A 55 -3.36 1.54 -13.71
C ASP A 55 -3.59 0.04 -13.46
N GLY A 56 -3.78 -0.37 -12.22
CA GLY A 56 -4.10 -1.75 -11.86
C GLY A 56 -5.45 -2.21 -12.40
N ARG A 57 -6.45 -1.33 -12.47
CA ARG A 57 -7.77 -1.65 -13.03
C ARG A 57 -7.72 -1.78 -14.54
N LEU A 58 -6.93 -0.93 -15.21
CA LEU A 58 -6.76 -0.92 -16.66
C LEU A 58 -5.96 -2.15 -17.13
N ALA A 59 -4.87 -2.48 -16.45
CA ALA A 59 -4.04 -3.65 -16.75
C ALA A 59 -4.81 -4.98 -16.61
N ARG A 60 -5.64 -5.12 -15.57
CA ARG A 60 -6.51 -6.28 -15.40
C ARG A 60 -7.54 -6.43 -16.51
N ARG A 61 -8.09 -5.32 -17.02
CA ARG A 61 -9.03 -5.35 -18.17
C ARG A 61 -8.38 -5.79 -19.47
N TRP A 62 -7.08 -5.53 -19.64
CA TRP A 62 -6.34 -5.87 -20.86
C TRP A 62 -5.60 -7.20 -20.80
N GLY A 63 -5.63 -7.91 -19.65
CA GLY A 63 -5.04 -9.25 -19.49
C GLY A 63 -3.50 -9.30 -19.64
N VAL A 64 -2.81 -8.16 -19.50
CA VAL A 64 -1.37 -8.04 -19.76
C VAL A 64 -0.63 -7.78 -18.46
N THR A 65 -0.50 -8.81 -17.64
CA THR A 65 0.28 -8.74 -16.40
C THR A 65 1.44 -9.72 -16.45
N THR A 66 2.66 -9.24 -16.27
CA THR A 66 3.83 -10.11 -16.05
C THR A 66 3.98 -10.38 -14.54
N LYS A 67 4.48 -11.56 -14.17
CA LYS A 67 4.73 -11.91 -12.75
C LYS A 67 5.65 -10.88 -12.08
N LEU A 68 6.73 -10.50 -12.78
CA LEU A 68 7.69 -9.49 -12.28
C LEU A 68 7.04 -8.10 -12.14
N GLY A 69 6.28 -7.66 -13.14
CA GLY A 69 5.58 -6.37 -13.09
C GLY A 69 4.60 -6.28 -11.93
N SER A 70 3.81 -7.32 -11.70
CA SER A 70 2.87 -7.38 -10.58
C SER A 70 3.58 -7.39 -9.22
N PHE A 71 4.75 -8.04 -9.12
CA PHE A 71 5.55 -8.03 -7.89
C PHE A 71 6.15 -6.64 -7.62
N LEU A 72 6.73 -6.00 -8.63
CA LEU A 72 7.30 -4.66 -8.52
C LEU A 72 6.24 -3.61 -8.17
N ASP A 73 5.06 -3.71 -8.77
CA ASP A 73 3.92 -2.85 -8.50
C ASP A 73 3.47 -2.94 -7.04
N THR A 74 3.28 -4.17 -6.54
CA THR A 74 2.95 -4.42 -5.14
C THR A 74 4.04 -3.91 -4.19
N THR A 75 5.32 -4.03 -4.57
CA THR A 75 6.46 -3.56 -3.77
C THR A 75 6.51 -2.03 -3.73
N ALA A 76 6.27 -1.35 -4.85
CA ALA A 76 6.24 0.11 -4.92
C ALA A 76 5.09 0.71 -4.09
N ASP A 77 3.92 0.07 -4.07
CA ASP A 77 2.81 0.43 -3.21
C ASP A 77 3.19 0.35 -1.71
N LYS A 78 3.88 -0.73 -1.32
CA LYS A 78 4.38 -0.88 0.06
C LYS A 78 5.44 0.15 0.41
N LEU A 79 6.31 0.48 -0.53
CA LEU A 79 7.33 1.52 -0.36
C LEU A 79 6.68 2.89 -0.10
N LEU A 80 5.67 3.25 -0.87
CA LEU A 80 4.92 4.50 -0.72
C LEU A 80 4.36 4.66 0.70
N VAL A 81 3.62 3.64 1.17
CA VAL A 81 3.02 3.63 2.51
C VAL A 81 4.08 3.63 3.61
N THR A 82 5.12 2.79 3.47
CA THR A 82 6.21 2.70 4.45
C THR A 82 6.92 4.05 4.59
N THR A 83 7.25 4.70 3.49
CA THR A 83 7.92 6.00 3.48
C THR A 83 7.06 7.08 4.13
N ALA A 84 5.76 7.12 3.82
CA ALA A 84 4.84 8.06 4.47
C ALA A 84 4.75 7.81 5.98
N LEU A 85 4.63 6.56 6.43
CA LEU A 85 4.61 6.20 7.85
C LEU A 85 5.90 6.59 8.56
N MET A 86 7.06 6.32 7.97
CA MET A 86 8.35 6.72 8.53
C MET A 86 8.48 8.25 8.65
N GLY A 87 8.03 8.99 7.63
CA GLY A 87 7.98 10.45 7.67
C GLY A 87 7.07 10.96 8.79
N LEU A 88 5.87 10.37 8.95
CA LEU A 88 4.94 10.72 10.02
C LEU A 88 5.50 10.42 11.42
N VAL A 89 6.25 9.33 11.58
CA VAL A 89 6.96 9.02 12.84
C VAL A 89 8.05 10.05 13.12
N ALA A 90 8.84 10.41 12.10
CA ALA A 90 9.92 11.38 12.25
C ALA A 90 9.43 12.77 12.68
N ILE A 91 8.23 13.18 12.26
CA ILE A 91 7.61 14.46 12.66
C ILE A 91 6.62 14.33 13.84
N HIS A 92 6.64 13.20 14.55
CA HIS A 92 5.80 12.91 15.73
C HIS A 92 4.28 12.98 15.46
N ARG A 93 3.84 12.64 14.24
CA ARG A 93 2.42 12.52 13.87
C ARG A 93 1.92 11.07 13.83
N ALA A 94 2.78 10.09 13.97
CA ALA A 94 2.41 8.68 14.12
C ALA A 94 3.24 8.02 15.21
N SER A 95 2.64 7.09 15.95
CA SER A 95 3.35 6.26 16.92
C SER A 95 4.30 5.30 16.19
N PRO A 96 5.58 5.16 16.63
CA PRO A 96 6.50 4.17 16.08
C PRO A 96 5.96 2.74 16.16
N TRP A 97 5.22 2.40 17.22
CA TRP A 97 4.62 1.09 17.42
C TRP A 97 3.50 0.80 16.41
N VAL A 98 2.65 1.79 16.14
CA VAL A 98 1.60 1.69 15.12
C VAL A 98 2.22 1.50 13.74
N ALA A 99 3.24 2.29 13.41
CA ALA A 99 3.96 2.16 12.15
C ALA A 99 4.63 0.77 12.02
N LEU A 100 5.28 0.30 13.10
CA LEU A 100 5.91 -1.03 13.12
C LEU A 100 4.90 -2.14 12.83
N VAL A 101 3.73 -2.15 13.48
CA VAL A 101 2.68 -3.15 13.27
C VAL A 101 2.22 -3.16 11.82
N ILE A 102 1.94 -1.97 11.25
CA ILE A 102 1.47 -1.86 9.88
C ILE A 102 2.55 -2.35 8.90
N ILE A 103 3.77 -1.85 9.01
CA ILE A 103 4.89 -2.17 8.11
C ILE A 103 5.25 -3.65 8.18
N SER A 104 5.41 -4.20 9.38
CA SER A 104 5.77 -5.61 9.58
C SER A 104 4.73 -6.54 8.93
N ARG A 105 3.44 -6.25 9.12
CA ARG A 105 2.38 -7.02 8.50
C ARG A 105 2.40 -6.91 6.98
N GLU A 106 2.64 -5.71 6.41
CA GLU A 106 2.70 -5.52 4.96
C GLU A 106 3.78 -6.43 4.34
N PHE A 107 4.99 -6.43 4.92
CA PHE A 107 6.10 -7.24 4.43
C PHE A 107 5.91 -8.73 4.71
N ALA A 108 5.38 -9.12 5.87
CA ALA A 108 5.10 -10.51 6.19
C ALA A 108 4.12 -11.14 5.19
N ILE A 109 3.02 -10.43 4.88
CA ILE A 109 2.04 -10.93 3.91
C ILE A 109 2.59 -10.90 2.47
N LEU A 110 3.41 -9.91 2.12
CA LEU A 110 4.08 -9.88 0.81
C LEU A 110 4.99 -11.10 0.64
N GLY A 111 5.84 -11.38 1.63
CA GLY A 111 6.73 -12.53 1.63
C GLY A 111 5.98 -13.87 1.59
N LEU A 112 4.93 -14.01 2.42
CA LEU A 112 4.12 -15.22 2.45
C LEU A 112 3.41 -15.46 1.10
N ARG A 113 2.86 -14.42 0.48
CA ARG A 113 2.27 -14.52 -0.86
C ARG A 113 3.29 -14.95 -1.91
N ALA A 114 4.49 -14.39 -1.88
CA ALA A 114 5.57 -14.76 -2.78
C ALA A 114 5.97 -16.24 -2.59
N ALA A 115 6.10 -16.70 -1.35
CA ALA A 115 6.43 -18.09 -1.03
C ALA A 115 5.35 -19.07 -1.50
N VAL A 116 4.09 -18.78 -1.25
CA VAL A 116 2.95 -19.61 -1.68
C VAL A 116 2.81 -19.66 -3.20
N ALA A 117 3.00 -18.52 -3.87
CA ALA A 117 2.99 -18.45 -5.33
C ALA A 117 4.13 -19.25 -5.98
N ALA A 118 5.30 -19.31 -5.33
CA ALA A 118 6.40 -20.17 -5.76
C ALA A 118 6.05 -21.66 -5.66
N GLY A 119 5.21 -22.06 -4.69
CA GLY A 119 4.66 -23.41 -4.57
C GLY A 119 3.51 -23.74 -5.53
N GLY A 120 3.16 -22.83 -6.45
CA GLY A 120 2.10 -23.05 -7.45
C GLY A 120 0.67 -22.81 -6.91
N VAL A 121 0.51 -22.41 -5.65
CA VAL A 121 -0.80 -22.13 -5.05
C VAL A 121 -1.11 -20.64 -5.18
N THR A 122 -2.30 -20.29 -5.64
CA THR A 122 -2.78 -18.91 -5.73
C THR A 122 -3.91 -18.69 -4.74
N PHE A 123 -3.74 -17.72 -3.83
CA PHE A 123 -4.82 -17.28 -2.95
C PHE A 123 -5.47 -16.00 -3.48
N GLU A 124 -6.79 -16.02 -3.61
CA GLU A 124 -7.54 -14.80 -3.89
C GLU A 124 -7.49 -13.84 -2.70
N THR A 125 -7.38 -12.55 -3.01
CA THR A 125 -7.46 -11.49 -1.99
C THR A 125 -8.87 -11.46 -1.39
N SER A 126 -8.98 -11.69 -0.08
CA SER A 126 -10.25 -11.56 0.64
C SER A 126 -10.79 -10.12 0.54
N MET A 127 -12.13 -9.97 0.65
CA MET A 127 -12.77 -8.65 0.70
C MET A 127 -12.22 -7.78 1.84
N LEU A 128 -11.86 -8.39 2.98
CA LEU A 128 -11.19 -7.73 4.09
C LEU A 128 -9.86 -7.08 3.69
N GLY A 129 -9.09 -7.72 2.79
CA GLY A 129 -7.84 -7.15 2.27
C GLY A 129 -8.04 -5.90 1.42
N LYS A 130 -9.16 -5.78 0.71
CA LYS A 130 -9.49 -4.59 -0.09
C LYS A 130 -9.89 -3.41 0.81
N TRP A 131 -10.78 -3.64 1.78
CA TRP A 131 -11.21 -2.63 2.74
C TRP A 131 -10.04 -2.11 3.60
N LYS A 132 -9.16 -3.00 4.05
CA LYS A 132 -7.97 -2.65 4.80
C LYS A 132 -7.10 -1.63 4.06
N ALA A 133 -6.83 -1.84 2.78
CA ALA A 133 -6.00 -0.92 2.00
C ALA A 133 -6.62 0.48 1.95
N THR A 134 -7.92 0.58 1.68
CA THR A 134 -8.65 1.86 1.65
C THR A 134 -8.59 2.58 3.01
N VAL A 135 -8.85 1.85 4.10
CA VAL A 135 -8.79 2.41 5.47
C VAL A 135 -7.37 2.90 5.79
N GLN A 136 -6.36 2.13 5.43
CA GLN A 136 -4.95 2.48 5.64
C GLN A 136 -4.55 3.75 4.87
N PHE A 137 -4.91 3.86 3.59
CA PHE A 137 -4.64 5.07 2.79
C PHE A 137 -5.36 6.29 3.36
N ALA A 138 -6.62 6.14 3.77
CA ALA A 138 -7.39 7.21 4.39
C ALA A 138 -6.76 7.66 5.73
N ALA A 139 -6.36 6.73 6.59
CA ALA A 139 -5.73 7.04 7.88
C ALA A 139 -4.38 7.73 7.70
N VAL A 140 -3.53 7.28 6.77
CA VAL A 140 -2.25 7.93 6.46
C VAL A 140 -2.47 9.35 5.92
N THR A 141 -3.42 9.54 4.99
CA THR A 141 -3.77 10.86 4.47
C THR A 141 -4.26 11.79 5.59
N LEU A 142 -5.11 11.27 6.49
CA LEU A 142 -5.60 12.01 7.64
C LEU A 142 -4.45 12.42 8.58
N ALA A 143 -3.49 11.51 8.83
CA ALA A 143 -2.31 11.80 9.64
C ALA A 143 -1.36 12.82 9.00
N ILE A 144 -1.23 12.83 7.66
CA ILE A 144 -0.48 13.86 6.94
C ILE A 144 -1.14 15.24 7.13
N LEU A 145 -2.45 15.34 6.94
CA LEU A 145 -3.18 16.61 7.03
C LEU A 145 -3.39 17.08 8.46
N ARG A 146 -3.60 16.15 9.40
CA ARG A 146 -3.89 16.37 10.82
C ARG A 146 -4.89 17.51 11.02
N PRO A 147 -6.18 17.31 10.66
CA PRO A 147 -7.22 18.30 10.94
C PRO A 147 -7.30 18.55 12.44
N ASP A 148 -7.61 19.78 12.82
CA ASP A 148 -7.69 20.18 14.23
C ASP A 148 -8.99 19.69 14.89
N VAL A 149 -9.16 18.37 14.87
CA VAL A 149 -10.30 17.66 15.48
C VAL A 149 -9.75 16.70 16.51
N THR A 150 -10.11 16.91 17.78
CA THR A 150 -9.70 16.06 18.90
C THR A 150 -10.88 15.30 19.48
N ILE A 151 -10.67 14.03 19.82
CA ILE A 151 -11.63 13.14 20.49
C ILE A 151 -10.90 12.51 21.69
N ALA A 152 -11.44 12.68 22.90
CA ALA A 152 -10.86 12.12 24.13
C ALA A 152 -9.35 12.45 24.30
N ASN A 153 -8.98 13.71 24.10
CA ASN A 153 -7.61 14.24 24.21
C ASN A 153 -6.58 13.70 23.19
N ALA A 154 -7.02 13.03 22.13
CA ALA A 154 -6.17 12.62 21.01
C ALA A 154 -6.72 13.14 19.70
N TYR A 155 -5.86 13.39 18.72
CA TYR A 155 -6.28 13.81 17.39
C TYR A 155 -7.03 12.68 16.66
N LEU A 156 -7.95 13.04 15.78
CA LEU A 156 -8.73 12.08 14.99
C LEU A 156 -7.85 11.12 14.16
N ASP A 157 -6.74 11.64 13.64
CA ASP A 157 -5.75 10.84 12.89
C ASP A 157 -5.07 9.78 13.77
N GLU A 158 -4.82 10.03 15.03
CA GLU A 158 -4.24 9.06 15.97
C GLU A 158 -5.18 7.88 16.18
N TRP A 159 -6.48 8.15 16.37
CA TRP A 159 -7.49 7.10 16.46
C TRP A 159 -7.63 6.30 15.14
N ALA A 160 -7.62 6.99 14.00
CA ALA A 160 -7.66 6.35 12.69
C ALA A 160 -6.44 5.45 12.45
N MET A 161 -5.25 5.88 12.87
CA MET A 161 -4.01 5.10 12.77
C MET A 161 -4.04 3.87 13.68
N VAL A 162 -4.51 3.99 14.93
CA VAL A 162 -4.67 2.86 15.85
C VAL A 162 -5.69 1.86 15.30
N ALA A 163 -6.84 2.33 14.87
CA ALA A 163 -7.86 1.47 14.24
C ALA A 163 -7.29 0.72 13.01
N THR A 164 -6.50 1.41 12.18
CA THR A 164 -5.82 0.81 11.03
C THR A 164 -4.82 -0.26 11.47
N ALA A 165 -4.06 -0.05 12.53
CA ALA A 165 -3.13 -1.05 13.05
C ALA A 165 -3.87 -2.30 13.54
N ILE A 166 -4.98 -2.14 14.26
CA ILE A 166 -5.81 -3.25 14.76
C ILE A 166 -6.39 -4.07 13.59
N VAL A 167 -7.03 -3.40 12.62
CA VAL A 167 -7.60 -4.05 11.42
C VAL A 167 -6.51 -4.76 10.61
N THR A 168 -5.35 -4.13 10.50
CA THR A 168 -4.20 -4.66 9.78
C THR A 168 -3.64 -5.90 10.47
N ALA A 169 -3.46 -5.89 11.79
CA ALA A 169 -3.00 -7.04 12.58
C ALA A 169 -3.98 -8.20 12.49
N TRP A 170 -5.28 -7.92 12.67
CA TRP A 170 -6.34 -8.93 12.54
C TRP A 170 -6.36 -9.60 11.16
N SER A 171 -6.37 -8.79 10.10
CA SER A 171 -6.32 -9.30 8.72
C SER A 171 -5.04 -10.08 8.43
N GLY A 172 -3.93 -9.74 9.06
CA GLY A 172 -2.67 -10.47 8.96
C GLY A 172 -2.75 -11.84 9.62
N ALA A 173 -3.28 -11.91 10.84
CA ALA A 173 -3.48 -13.17 11.58
C ALA A 173 -4.41 -14.13 10.84
N ASP A 174 -5.56 -13.63 10.35
CA ASP A 174 -6.50 -14.43 9.54
C ASP A 174 -5.81 -15.03 8.29
N TYR A 175 -5.01 -14.22 7.60
CA TYR A 175 -4.29 -14.68 6.41
C TYR A 175 -3.23 -15.75 6.76
N LEU A 176 -2.48 -15.57 7.85
CA LEU A 176 -1.48 -16.55 8.34
C LEU A 176 -2.12 -17.90 8.67
N VAL A 177 -3.26 -17.89 9.40
CA VAL A 177 -3.98 -19.11 9.76
C VAL A 177 -4.45 -19.87 8.53
N ARG A 178 -5.05 -19.17 7.56
CA ARG A 178 -5.53 -19.79 6.31
C ARG A 178 -4.39 -20.34 5.44
N SER A 179 -3.27 -19.60 5.36
CA SER A 179 -2.11 -20.04 4.59
C SER A 179 -1.41 -21.23 5.23
N ALA A 180 -1.32 -21.28 6.56
CA ALA A 180 -0.74 -22.41 7.29
C ALA A 180 -1.58 -23.70 7.13
N ALA A 181 -2.90 -23.57 7.05
CA ALA A 181 -3.79 -24.71 6.78
C ALA A 181 -3.58 -25.28 5.36
N ALA A 182 -3.40 -24.40 4.37
CA ALA A 182 -3.22 -24.82 2.98
C ALA A 182 -1.83 -25.37 2.65
N LEU A 183 -0.80 -25.05 3.45
CA LEU A 183 0.56 -25.62 3.30
C LEU A 183 0.71 -27.00 3.97
N LYS A 184 -0.28 -27.43 4.77
CA LYS A 184 -0.30 -28.74 5.43
C LYS A 184 -1.11 -29.80 4.68
N SER A 185 -1.91 -29.39 3.70
CA SER A 185 -2.69 -30.26 2.80
C SER A 185 -1.93 -30.58 1.52
#